data_9e50ee45a74d03fad7608c0cade53ed4
#
_entry.id   9e50ee45a74d03fad7608c0cade53ed4
#
_cell.length_a   1.000
_cell.length_b   1.000
_cell.length_c   1.000
_cell.angle_alpha   90.00
_cell.angle_beta   90.00
_cell.angle_gamma   90.00
#
_symmetry.space_group_name_H-M   'P 1'
#
loop_
_entity.id
_entity.type
_entity.pdbx_description
1 polymer ?
#
loop_
_entity_poly.entity_id
_entity_poly.type
_entity_poly.pdbx_seq_one_letter_code
_entity_poly.pdbx_strand_id
1 'polypeptide(L)'
;MLFFIDLASRRVHLGGCTANPTGAWVTQQAREISWTLQERRTPLRFLIRDRDSKFTRDFDTVFRSEGIEIIRTPVRAPKANAIAERFVRTARAECLDWLLIVNRRHLERVLRVFVDHYNSHRRHRSLKLAPPDPPARKLRVVPSTADVERRDRLGGLVHEYSLAA
;
A
#
# COMPACT_ATOMS: atom_id res chain seq x y z
N MET A 1 -10.84 -1.30 5.50
CA MET A 1 -9.49 -0.78 5.22
C MET A 1 -9.54 0.15 4.03
N LEU A 2 -8.95 1.34 4.14
CA LEU A 2 -8.66 2.23 3.03
C LEU A 2 -7.15 2.19 2.73
N PHE A 3 -6.77 2.20 1.47
CA PHE A 3 -5.39 2.28 1.02
C PHE A 3 -5.31 3.03 -0.31
N PHE A 4 -4.13 3.54 -0.60
CA PHE A 4 -3.78 4.16 -1.87
C PHE A 4 -2.60 3.41 -2.48
N ILE A 5 -2.58 3.23 -3.78
CA ILE A 5 -1.50 2.54 -4.47
C ILE A 5 -1.00 3.38 -5.64
N ASP A 6 0.29 3.62 -5.66
CA ASP A 6 0.96 4.27 -6.78
C ASP A 6 1.03 3.32 -7.98
N LEU A 7 0.49 3.74 -9.10
CA LEU A 7 0.40 2.88 -10.28
C LEU A 7 1.76 2.61 -10.94
N ALA A 8 2.71 3.53 -10.80
CA ALA A 8 4.04 3.38 -11.38
C ALA A 8 4.95 2.50 -10.50
N SER A 9 5.11 2.89 -9.24
CA SER A 9 6.00 2.19 -8.31
C SER A 9 5.37 0.98 -7.63
N ARG A 10 4.04 0.83 -7.66
CA ARG A 10 3.27 -0.16 -6.88
C ARG A 10 3.33 0.06 -5.36
N ARG A 11 3.91 1.16 -4.90
CA ARG A 11 3.95 1.49 -3.48
C ARG A 11 2.55 1.66 -2.92
N VAL A 12 2.31 1.04 -1.78
CA VAL A 12 1.04 1.09 -1.06
C VAL A 12 1.17 2.03 0.13
N HIS A 13 0.21 2.92 0.27
CA HIS A 13 0.02 3.78 1.43
C HIS A 13 -1.23 3.32 2.15
N LEU A 14 -1.08 2.87 3.38
CA LEU A 14 -2.18 2.41 4.21
C LEU A 14 -2.83 3.62 4.87
N GLY A 15 -4.13 3.80 4.63
CA GLY A 15 -4.98 4.64 5.46
C GLY A 15 -5.44 3.88 6.70
N GLY A 16 -6.58 4.23 7.24
CA GLY A 16 -7.12 3.55 8.42
C GLY A 16 -7.95 2.30 8.11
N CYS A 17 -8.36 1.63 9.19
CA CYS A 17 -9.31 0.53 9.17
C CYS A 17 -10.55 0.88 9.97
N THR A 18 -11.72 0.59 9.43
CA THR A 18 -13.01 0.70 10.14
C THR A 18 -13.98 -0.34 9.59
N ALA A 19 -14.88 -0.81 10.45
CA ALA A 19 -16.00 -1.67 10.03
C ALA A 19 -17.09 -0.84 9.32
N ASN A 20 -17.24 0.45 9.70
CA ASN A 20 -18.29 1.33 9.21
C ASN A 20 -17.67 2.57 8.53
N PRO A 21 -17.15 2.46 7.30
CA PRO A 21 -16.59 3.60 6.58
C PRO A 21 -17.69 4.58 6.17
N THR A 22 -17.62 5.79 6.71
CA THR A 22 -18.46 6.92 6.31
C THR A 22 -17.69 7.86 5.36
N GLY A 23 -18.41 8.72 4.62
CA GLY A 23 -17.77 9.72 3.77
C GLY A 23 -16.87 10.67 4.56
N ALA A 24 -17.27 11.09 5.77
CA ALA A 24 -16.46 11.92 6.66
C ALA A 24 -15.16 11.20 7.08
N TRP A 25 -15.26 9.92 7.44
CA TRP A 25 -14.08 9.13 7.79
C TRP A 25 -13.11 8.97 6.60
N VAL A 26 -13.64 8.68 5.40
CA VAL A 26 -12.83 8.56 4.18
C VAL A 26 -12.14 9.89 3.84
N THR A 27 -12.85 11.01 4.01
CA THR A 27 -12.30 12.36 3.81
C THR A 27 -11.19 12.68 4.81
N GLN A 28 -11.35 12.27 6.07
CA GLN A 28 -10.28 12.44 7.07
C GLN A 28 -9.03 11.64 6.71
N GLN A 29 -9.20 10.40 6.24
CA GLN A 29 -8.06 9.60 5.75
C GLN A 29 -7.39 10.23 4.53
N ALA A 30 -8.16 10.90 3.66
CA ALA A 30 -7.60 11.65 2.53
C ALA A 30 -6.70 12.80 2.99
N ARG A 31 -7.09 13.55 4.03
CA ARG A 31 -6.25 14.62 4.60
C ARG A 31 -4.94 14.08 5.19
N GLU A 32 -5.02 12.98 5.93
CA GLU A 32 -3.85 12.35 6.54
C GLU A 32 -2.85 11.86 5.48
N ILE A 33 -3.35 11.24 4.41
CA ILE A 33 -2.48 10.75 3.35
C ILE A 33 -1.93 11.88 2.47
N SER A 34 -2.68 12.98 2.26
CA SER A 34 -2.22 14.08 1.42
C SER A 34 -0.93 14.69 1.95
N TRP A 35 -0.76 14.81 3.26
CA TRP A 35 0.49 15.27 3.88
C TRP A 35 1.67 14.35 3.55
N THR A 36 1.48 13.03 3.65
CA THR A 36 2.52 12.06 3.27
C THR A 36 2.86 12.12 1.79
N LEU A 37 1.88 12.46 0.95
CA LEU A 37 2.07 12.55 -0.48
C LEU A 37 2.78 13.85 -0.92
N GLN A 38 2.70 14.93 -0.13
CA GLN A 38 3.42 16.19 -0.37
C GLN A 38 4.96 16.05 -0.25
N GLU A 39 5.43 15.14 0.61
CA GLU A 39 6.86 14.88 0.79
C GLU A 39 7.52 14.18 -0.41
N ARG A 40 6.76 13.86 -1.45
CA ARG A 40 7.26 13.17 -2.65
C ARG A 40 8.09 14.11 -3.52
N ARG A 41 9.20 13.60 -4.04
CA ARG A 41 10.02 14.33 -5.05
C ARG A 41 9.28 14.60 -6.35
N THR A 42 8.33 13.73 -6.73
CA THR A 42 7.54 13.87 -7.95
C THR A 42 6.08 14.07 -7.57
N PRO A 43 5.46 15.20 -7.96
CA PRO A 43 4.07 15.48 -7.64
C PRO A 43 3.13 14.47 -8.34
N LEU A 44 2.05 14.14 -7.64
CA LEU A 44 0.99 13.33 -8.22
C LEU A 44 0.10 14.20 -9.11
N ARG A 45 -0.25 13.70 -10.28
CA ARG A 45 -1.11 14.39 -11.23
C ARG A 45 -2.56 13.92 -11.14
N PHE A 46 -2.76 12.62 -10.89
CA PHE A 46 -4.07 11.98 -10.96
C PHE A 46 -4.32 11.09 -9.74
N LEU A 47 -5.55 11.11 -9.25
CA LEU A 47 -6.09 10.11 -8.34
C LEU A 47 -7.22 9.37 -9.04
N ILE A 48 -7.05 8.06 -9.24
CA ILE A 48 -8.09 7.20 -9.80
C ILE A 48 -8.87 6.57 -8.65
N ARG A 49 -10.17 6.68 -8.66
CA ARG A 49 -11.06 6.06 -7.68
C ARG A 49 -12.31 5.48 -8.32
N ASP A 50 -12.95 4.56 -7.66
CA ASP A 50 -14.25 4.02 -8.07
C ASP A 50 -15.39 5.01 -7.78
N ARG A 51 -16.62 4.55 -8.00
CA ARG A 51 -17.84 5.33 -7.81
C ARG A 51 -18.54 5.05 -6.49
N ASP A 52 -17.86 4.45 -5.51
CA ASP A 52 -18.45 4.24 -4.19
C ASP A 52 -18.88 5.60 -3.59
N SER A 53 -20.09 5.64 -3.07
CA SER A 53 -20.70 6.85 -2.48
C SER A 53 -19.93 7.43 -1.29
N LYS A 54 -19.04 6.63 -0.67
CA LYS A 54 -18.17 7.09 0.40
C LYS A 54 -17.10 8.07 -0.06
N PHE A 55 -16.73 8.04 -1.34
CA PHE A 55 -15.87 9.06 -1.95
C PHE A 55 -16.69 10.29 -2.31
N THR A 56 -16.96 11.11 -1.30
CA THR A 56 -17.79 12.30 -1.40
C THR A 56 -17.08 13.43 -2.17
N ARG A 57 -17.80 14.53 -2.40
CA ARG A 57 -17.24 15.76 -2.97
C ARG A 57 -16.10 16.31 -2.08
N ASP A 58 -16.25 16.22 -0.75
CA ASP A 58 -15.22 16.69 0.19
C ASP A 58 -13.93 15.88 0.09
N PHE A 59 -14.04 14.57 -0.10
CA PHE A 59 -12.88 13.71 -0.41
C PHE A 59 -12.16 14.19 -1.67
N ASP A 60 -12.90 14.44 -2.76
CA ASP A 60 -12.32 14.94 -4.01
C ASP A 60 -11.66 16.32 -3.82
N THR A 61 -12.26 17.19 -2.99
CA THR A 61 -11.75 18.54 -2.72
C THR A 61 -10.38 18.52 -2.04
N VAL A 62 -10.14 17.60 -1.11
CA VAL A 62 -8.82 17.45 -0.47
C VAL A 62 -7.70 17.25 -1.50
N PHE A 63 -7.91 16.38 -2.48
CA PHE A 63 -6.88 16.12 -3.50
C PHE A 63 -6.81 17.23 -4.56
N ARG A 64 -7.93 17.86 -4.90
CA ARG A 64 -7.93 18.99 -5.84
C ARG A 64 -7.20 20.21 -5.28
N SER A 65 -7.28 20.47 -3.96
CA SER A 65 -6.51 21.55 -3.33
C SER A 65 -4.99 21.33 -3.40
N GLU A 66 -4.56 20.09 -3.59
CA GLU A 66 -3.16 19.71 -3.84
C GLU A 66 -2.79 19.67 -5.34
N GLY A 67 -3.66 20.14 -6.22
CA GLY A 67 -3.44 20.12 -7.66
C GLY A 67 -3.62 18.74 -8.31
N ILE A 68 -4.22 17.78 -7.62
CA ILE A 68 -4.42 16.41 -8.10
C ILE A 68 -5.80 16.32 -8.80
N GLU A 69 -5.79 15.89 -10.06
CA GLU A 69 -7.01 15.66 -10.83
C GLU A 69 -7.66 14.32 -10.44
N ILE A 70 -8.98 14.33 -10.23
CA ILE A 70 -9.75 13.13 -9.86
C ILE A 70 -10.30 12.45 -11.10
N ILE A 71 -9.90 11.21 -11.33
CA ILE A 71 -10.42 10.35 -12.39
C ILE A 71 -11.34 9.30 -11.76
N ARG A 72 -12.62 9.35 -12.10
CA ARG A 72 -13.59 8.32 -11.72
C ARG A 72 -13.54 7.17 -12.70
N THR A 73 -13.42 5.94 -12.21
CA THR A 73 -13.45 4.77 -13.09
C THR A 73 -14.74 4.74 -13.91
N PRO A 74 -14.67 4.38 -15.21
CA PRO A 74 -15.88 4.22 -16.01
C PRO A 74 -16.82 3.15 -15.43
N VAL A 75 -18.10 3.29 -15.69
CA VAL A 75 -19.09 2.28 -15.30
C VAL A 75 -18.77 0.97 -16.03
N ARG A 76 -18.84 -0.14 -15.33
CA ARG A 76 -18.55 -1.49 -15.87
C ARG A 76 -17.14 -1.68 -16.44
N ALA A 77 -16.15 -0.97 -15.91
CA ALA A 77 -14.73 -1.13 -16.30
C ALA A 77 -13.92 -1.84 -15.22
N PRO A 78 -14.03 -3.16 -15.06
CA PRO A 78 -13.36 -3.93 -13.99
C PRO A 78 -11.83 -3.79 -14.05
N LYS A 79 -11.27 -3.62 -15.25
CA LYS A 79 -9.82 -3.44 -15.41
C LYS A 79 -9.28 -2.14 -14.82
N ALA A 80 -10.12 -1.14 -14.60
CA ALA A 80 -9.69 0.16 -14.08
C ALA A 80 -9.18 0.08 -12.64
N ASN A 81 -9.67 -0.88 -11.84
CA ASN A 81 -9.23 -1.13 -10.46
C ASN A 81 -8.37 -2.39 -10.28
N ALA A 82 -7.98 -3.04 -11.38
CA ALA A 82 -7.29 -4.33 -11.34
C ALA A 82 -6.01 -4.34 -10.48
N ILE A 83 -5.31 -3.21 -10.35
CA ILE A 83 -4.11 -3.08 -9.51
C ILE A 83 -4.50 -3.09 -8.03
N ALA A 84 -5.53 -2.33 -7.65
CA ALA A 84 -6.03 -2.29 -6.28
C ALA A 84 -6.62 -3.66 -5.87
N GLU A 85 -7.40 -4.28 -6.74
CA GLU A 85 -7.95 -5.63 -6.51
C GLU A 85 -6.85 -6.69 -6.36
N ARG A 86 -5.79 -6.60 -7.16
CA ARG A 86 -4.63 -7.48 -7.05
C ARG A 86 -3.92 -7.30 -5.70
N PHE A 87 -3.76 -6.07 -5.23
CA PHE A 87 -3.19 -5.82 -3.90
C PHE A 87 -4.06 -6.44 -2.80
N VAL A 88 -5.38 -6.24 -2.84
CA VAL A 88 -6.32 -6.83 -1.86
C VAL A 88 -6.19 -8.35 -1.86
N ARG A 89 -6.17 -8.99 -3.04
CA ARG A 89 -6.00 -10.44 -3.17
C ARG A 89 -4.65 -10.90 -2.58
N THR A 90 -3.57 -10.17 -2.86
CA THR A 90 -2.25 -10.45 -2.32
C THR A 90 -2.24 -10.33 -0.79
N ALA A 91 -2.79 -9.25 -0.24
CA ALA A 91 -2.84 -9.04 1.21
C ALA A 91 -3.67 -10.13 1.93
N ARG A 92 -4.73 -10.63 1.29
CA ARG A 92 -5.48 -11.77 1.82
C ARG A 92 -4.67 -13.05 1.75
N ALA A 93 -4.26 -13.46 0.56
CA ALA A 93 -3.62 -14.75 0.33
C ALA A 93 -2.24 -14.90 1.03
N GLU A 94 -1.48 -13.82 1.15
CA GLU A 94 -0.14 -13.84 1.73
C GLU A 94 -0.11 -13.46 3.22
N CYS A 95 -1.23 -12.95 3.78
CA CYS A 95 -1.25 -12.46 5.15
C CYS A 95 -2.56 -12.76 5.89
N LEU A 96 -3.68 -12.15 5.50
CA LEU A 96 -4.88 -12.12 6.33
C LEU A 96 -5.57 -13.47 6.47
N ASP A 97 -5.52 -14.31 5.44
CA ASP A 97 -6.17 -15.63 5.44
C ASP A 97 -5.42 -16.65 6.33
N TRP A 98 -4.20 -16.29 6.81
CA TRP A 98 -3.36 -17.12 7.68
C TRP A 98 -3.36 -16.68 9.15
N LEU A 99 -4.06 -15.61 9.49
CA LEU A 99 -4.01 -15.00 10.81
C LEU A 99 -5.40 -14.85 11.42
N LEU A 100 -5.54 -15.23 12.68
CA LEU A 100 -6.73 -14.92 13.46
C LEU A 100 -6.70 -13.45 13.88
N ILE A 101 -7.54 -12.63 13.26
CA ILE A 101 -7.66 -11.21 13.59
C ILE A 101 -8.67 -11.03 14.71
N VAL A 102 -8.20 -10.67 15.90
CA VAL A 102 -9.05 -10.56 17.11
C VAL A 102 -9.77 -9.21 17.26
N ASN A 103 -9.19 -8.12 16.74
CA ASN A 103 -9.80 -6.80 16.79
C ASN A 103 -9.19 -5.84 15.76
N ARG A 104 -9.76 -4.61 15.66
CA ARG A 104 -9.30 -3.58 14.71
C ARG A 104 -7.84 -3.20 14.90
N ARG A 105 -7.38 -3.00 16.15
CA ARG A 105 -5.99 -2.62 16.42
C ARG A 105 -5.02 -3.72 15.98
N HIS A 106 -5.41 -4.98 16.17
CA HIS A 106 -4.62 -6.11 15.69
C HIS A 106 -4.56 -6.11 14.15
N LEU A 107 -5.70 -5.94 13.46
CA LEU A 107 -5.74 -5.82 12.00
C LEU A 107 -4.84 -4.69 11.48
N GLU A 108 -4.92 -3.51 12.07
CA GLU A 108 -4.09 -2.36 11.68
C GLU A 108 -2.60 -2.64 11.84
N ARG A 109 -2.20 -3.27 12.95
CA ARG A 109 -0.81 -3.68 13.18
C ARG A 109 -0.32 -4.68 12.14
N VAL A 110 -1.10 -5.72 11.89
CA VAL A 110 -0.80 -6.76 10.89
C VAL A 110 -0.64 -6.14 9.51
N LEU A 111 -1.58 -5.29 9.10
CA LEU A 111 -1.52 -4.63 7.80
C LEU A 111 -0.34 -3.67 7.66
N ARG A 112 0.03 -2.94 8.72
CA ARG A 112 1.24 -2.08 8.69
C ARG A 112 2.51 -2.89 8.45
N VAL A 113 2.66 -4.00 9.19
CA VAL A 113 3.81 -4.90 9.00
C VAL A 113 3.83 -5.50 7.60
N PHE A 114 2.66 -5.94 7.11
CA PHE A 114 2.55 -6.50 5.76
C PHE A 114 2.84 -5.47 4.67
N VAL A 115 2.30 -4.24 4.78
CA VAL A 115 2.52 -3.16 3.81
C VAL A 115 3.99 -2.71 3.82
N ASP A 116 4.63 -2.65 4.97
CA ASP A 116 6.06 -2.39 5.09
C ASP A 116 6.88 -3.44 4.32
N HIS A 117 6.62 -4.73 4.57
CA HIS A 117 7.22 -5.82 3.82
C HIS A 117 6.92 -5.73 2.31
N TYR A 118 5.66 -5.49 1.95
CA TYR A 118 5.22 -5.36 0.55
C TYR A 118 5.97 -4.26 -0.19
N ASN A 119 6.17 -3.12 0.46
CA ASN A 119 6.85 -1.97 -0.14
C ASN A 119 8.37 -2.17 -0.23
N SER A 120 9.00 -2.73 0.81
CA SER A 120 10.46 -2.71 0.96
C SER A 120 11.16 -4.01 0.53
N HIS A 121 10.44 -5.14 0.58
CA HIS A 121 11.05 -6.46 0.37
C HIS A 121 10.37 -7.30 -0.71
N ARG A 122 9.03 -7.17 -0.86
CA ARG A 122 8.30 -8.00 -1.79
C ARG A 122 8.63 -7.67 -3.25
N ARG A 123 9.13 -8.67 -3.97
CA ARG A 123 9.53 -8.53 -5.37
C ARG A 123 8.33 -8.50 -6.32
N HIS A 124 8.34 -7.60 -7.29
CA HIS A 124 7.28 -7.42 -8.28
C HIS A 124 7.77 -7.67 -9.70
N ARG A 125 7.10 -8.55 -10.44
CA ARG A 125 7.43 -8.83 -11.85
C ARG A 125 7.38 -7.57 -12.71
N SER A 126 6.36 -6.72 -12.50
CA SER A 126 6.21 -5.45 -13.24
C SER A 126 7.30 -4.42 -12.94
N LEU A 127 8.05 -4.59 -11.85
CA LEU A 127 9.17 -3.74 -11.44
C LEU A 127 10.53 -4.44 -11.63
N LYS A 128 10.61 -5.38 -12.58
CA LYS A 128 11.84 -6.15 -12.85
C LYS A 128 12.38 -6.86 -11.61
N LEU A 129 11.49 -7.40 -10.82
CA LEU A 129 11.75 -8.07 -9.54
C LEU A 129 12.31 -7.16 -8.43
N ALA A 130 12.21 -5.84 -8.59
CA ALA A 130 12.46 -4.90 -7.49
C ALA A 130 11.23 -4.77 -6.59
N PRO A 131 11.40 -4.42 -5.31
CA PRO A 131 10.29 -3.98 -4.47
C PRO A 131 9.85 -2.56 -4.86
N PRO A 132 8.64 -2.11 -4.46
CA PRO A 132 8.14 -0.76 -4.71
C PRO A 132 9.03 0.37 -4.18
N ASP A 133 9.66 0.14 -3.05
CA ASP A 133 10.54 1.07 -2.34
C ASP A 133 11.86 0.35 -2.01
N PRO A 134 12.73 0.20 -3.01
CA PRO A 134 13.96 -0.54 -2.80
C PRO A 134 14.85 0.18 -1.78
N PRO A 135 15.50 -0.55 -0.87
CA PRO A 135 16.45 0.04 0.06
C PRO A 135 17.54 0.80 -0.69
N ALA A 136 17.96 1.94 -0.16
CA ALA A 136 18.97 2.81 -0.79
C ALA A 136 20.32 2.12 -1.00
N ARG A 137 20.57 1.03 -0.29
CA ARG A 137 21.79 0.24 -0.42
C ARG A 137 21.71 -0.65 -1.65
N LYS A 138 22.57 -0.40 -2.63
CA LYS A 138 22.78 -1.31 -3.77
C LYS A 138 23.10 -2.71 -3.23
N LEU A 139 22.38 -3.72 -3.71
CA LEU A 139 22.70 -5.11 -3.43
C LEU A 139 24.18 -5.35 -3.85
N ARG A 140 25.06 -5.51 -2.88
CA ARG A 140 26.38 -6.07 -3.14
C ARG A 140 26.18 -7.55 -3.46
N VAL A 141 26.92 -8.03 -4.45
CA VAL A 141 27.00 -9.48 -4.69
C VAL A 141 27.57 -10.07 -3.39
N VAL A 142 26.82 -10.92 -2.74
CA VAL A 142 27.23 -11.56 -1.49
C VAL A 142 28.11 -12.73 -1.85
N PRO A 143 29.38 -12.75 -1.44
CA PRO A 143 30.29 -13.86 -1.74
C PRO A 143 29.98 -15.15 -1.00
N SER A 144 29.22 -15.04 0.11
CA SER A 144 28.90 -16.18 0.99
C SER A 144 27.48 -16.07 1.54
N THR A 145 26.81 -17.20 1.73
CA THR A 145 25.50 -17.29 2.41
C THR A 145 25.57 -16.99 3.92
N ALA A 146 26.77 -17.00 4.52
CA ALA A 146 26.99 -16.66 5.93
C ALA A 146 26.70 -15.17 6.25
N ASP A 147 26.71 -14.30 5.22
CA ASP A 147 26.46 -12.87 5.39
C ASP A 147 24.99 -12.49 5.23
N VAL A 148 24.06 -13.44 5.22
CA VAL A 148 22.64 -13.22 5.07
C VAL A 148 21.92 -13.44 6.40
N GLU A 149 21.29 -12.38 6.89
CA GLU A 149 20.37 -12.44 8.04
C GLU A 149 18.93 -12.63 7.58
N ARG A 150 18.24 -13.55 8.26
CA ARG A 150 16.79 -13.74 8.11
C ARG A 150 16.07 -13.08 9.27
N ARG A 151 15.06 -12.26 8.95
CA ARG A 151 14.15 -11.67 9.91
C ARG A 151 12.73 -12.18 9.67
N ASP A 152 12.16 -12.81 10.67
CA ASP A 152 10.79 -13.30 10.63
C ASP A 152 9.81 -12.20 11.10
N ARG A 153 8.74 -11.99 10.34
CA ARG A 153 7.66 -11.06 10.66
C ARG A 153 6.33 -11.82 10.76
N LEU A 154 5.37 -11.26 11.51
CA LEU A 154 4.04 -11.84 11.68
C LEU A 154 4.08 -13.32 12.14
N GLY A 155 4.92 -13.64 13.14
CA GLY A 155 5.04 -15.00 13.67
C GLY A 155 5.67 -16.00 12.70
N GLY A 156 6.51 -15.53 11.76
CA GLY A 156 7.17 -16.39 10.77
C GLY A 156 6.37 -16.56 9.46
N LEU A 157 5.25 -15.86 9.32
CA LEU A 157 4.49 -15.87 8.07
C LEU A 157 5.22 -15.15 6.92
N VAL A 158 6.00 -14.13 7.26
CA VAL A 158 6.77 -13.33 6.30
C VAL A 158 8.24 -13.38 6.67
N HIS A 159 9.09 -13.66 5.70
CA HIS A 159 10.55 -13.72 5.86
C HIS A 159 11.21 -12.59 5.07
N GLU A 160 12.03 -11.82 5.75
CA GLU A 160 12.86 -10.77 5.17
C GLU A 160 14.33 -11.20 5.27
N TYR A 161 15.08 -10.95 4.20
CA TYR A 161 16.50 -11.30 4.12
C TYR A 161 17.31 -10.04 3.85
N SER A 162 18.35 -9.82 4.66
CA SER A 162 19.29 -8.69 4.52
C SER A 162 20.72 -9.18 4.66
N LEU A 163 21.65 -8.39 4.15
CA LEU A 163 23.07 -8.63 4.47
C LEU A 163 23.33 -8.27 5.93
N ALA A 164 24.11 -9.08 6.62
CA ALA A 164 24.66 -8.73 7.92
C ALA A 164 25.46 -7.41 7.79
N ALA A 165 25.39 -6.57 8.81
CA ALA A 165 26.05 -5.26 8.83
C ALA A 165 27.55 -5.38 9.04
#